data_d2e47dbcd316b9034cc9f19e2cd5cc58
#
_entry.id   d2e47dbcd316b9034cc9f19e2cd5cc58
#
_cell.length_a   1.000
_cell.length_b   1.000
_cell.length_c   1.000
_cell.angle_alpha   90.00
_cell.angle_beta   90.00
_cell.angle_gamma   90.00
#
_symmetry.space_group_name_H-M   'P 1'
#
loop_
_entity.id
_entity.type
_entity.pdbx_description
1 polymer ?
#
loop_
_entity_poly.entity_id
_entity_poly.type
_entity_poly.pdbx_seq_one_letter_code
_entity_poly.pdbx_strand_id
1 'polypeptide(L)'
;VANHGLVFAWGPQSHKVIAYIAELNLSPEAKKYIVEEFNINNLADVAIWADIIRKKRKNERPWHYTNIKEGEWVYVQERDCPDSNCLVEKIKTFSKIVADTHTLFIERRDALKYLVHFVGDVHQPLHLGNLKDRGGGRIRLFNSGKNVSLHYLWDGGLIDWEKENLVEYATHLNSRILDSEKSEWLFNFTPYLSLADLDAGLSLI
;
A
#
# COMPACT_ATOMS: atom_id res chain seq x y z
N VAL A 1 -22.89 0.54 -23.65
CA VAL A 1 -22.55 1.23 -22.39
C VAL A 1 -21.30 0.54 -21.88
N ALA A 2 -20.14 1.17 -22.10
CA ALA A 2 -18.87 0.64 -21.62
C ALA A 2 -18.86 0.72 -20.10
N ASN A 3 -18.93 -0.42 -19.44
CA ASN A 3 -18.73 -0.54 -18.01
C ASN A 3 -17.26 -0.23 -17.74
N HIS A 4 -16.98 1.00 -17.30
CA HIS A 4 -15.65 1.40 -16.86
C HIS A 4 -15.45 0.72 -15.50
N GLY A 5 -15.01 -0.55 -15.54
CA GLY A 5 -14.59 -1.27 -14.35
C GLY A 5 -13.59 -0.40 -13.60
N LEU A 6 -13.90 -0.09 -12.34
CA LEU A 6 -12.99 0.60 -11.45
C LEU A 6 -11.72 -0.25 -11.36
N VAL A 7 -10.61 0.30 -11.82
CA VAL A 7 -9.29 -0.30 -11.60
C VAL A 7 -8.99 -0.05 -10.13
N PHE A 8 -8.97 -1.11 -9.34
CA PHE A 8 -8.50 -1.09 -7.97
C PHE A 8 -7.00 -1.39 -8.01
N ALA A 9 -6.21 -0.64 -7.29
CA ALA A 9 -4.92 -1.05 -6.78
C ALA A 9 -5.07 -2.38 -6.09
N TRP A 10 -4.02 -3.17 -5.85
CA TRP A 10 -4.27 -4.50 -5.25
C TRP A 10 -5.75 -4.74 -4.91
N GLY A 11 -6.39 -5.80 -5.38
CA GLY A 11 -7.81 -6.03 -5.08
C GLY A 11 -8.09 -5.98 -3.58
N PRO A 12 -9.33 -5.74 -3.14
CA PRO A 12 -9.66 -5.56 -1.72
C PRO A 12 -9.15 -6.68 -0.82
N GLN A 13 -9.12 -7.92 -1.32
CA GLN A 13 -8.64 -9.06 -0.55
C GLN A 13 -7.12 -9.06 -0.43
N SER A 14 -6.41 -8.67 -1.49
CA SER A 14 -4.94 -8.57 -1.47
C SER A 14 -4.48 -7.52 -0.44
N HIS A 15 -5.11 -6.34 -0.39
CA HIS A 15 -4.83 -5.34 0.64
C HIS A 15 -5.06 -5.87 2.05
N LYS A 16 -6.14 -6.61 2.28
CA LYS A 16 -6.43 -7.20 3.59
C LYS A 16 -5.40 -8.25 3.98
N VAL A 17 -4.95 -9.08 3.05
CA VAL A 17 -3.89 -10.08 3.29
C VAL A 17 -2.60 -9.37 3.69
N ILE A 18 -2.17 -8.35 2.93
CA ILE A 18 -0.95 -7.57 3.22
C ILE A 18 -1.04 -6.95 4.62
N ALA A 19 -2.15 -6.29 4.94
CA ALA A 19 -2.36 -5.67 6.24
C ALA A 19 -2.39 -6.69 7.39
N TYR A 20 -2.98 -7.86 7.18
CA TYR A 20 -2.99 -8.94 8.16
C TYR A 20 -1.57 -9.49 8.42
N ILE A 21 -0.78 -9.71 7.36
CA ILE A 21 0.62 -10.13 7.49
C ILE A 21 1.43 -9.06 8.25
N ALA A 22 1.25 -7.77 7.91
CA ALA A 22 1.89 -6.68 8.63
C ALA A 22 1.55 -6.72 10.13
N GLU A 23 0.27 -6.91 10.47
CA GLU A 23 -0.19 -6.99 11.86
C GLU A 23 0.42 -8.19 12.62
N LEU A 24 0.59 -9.34 11.95
CA LEU A 24 1.24 -10.52 12.55
C LEU A 24 2.71 -10.25 12.93
N ASN A 25 3.36 -9.29 12.26
CA ASN A 25 4.78 -8.95 12.48
C ASN A 25 4.99 -7.69 13.32
N LEU A 26 3.92 -7.02 13.79
CA LEU A 26 4.05 -5.93 14.75
C LEU A 26 4.48 -6.43 16.13
N SER A 27 5.29 -5.63 16.83
CA SER A 27 5.55 -5.89 18.25
C SER A 27 4.26 -5.74 19.08
N PRO A 28 4.17 -6.36 20.27
CA PRO A 28 3.04 -6.15 21.19
C PRO A 28 2.82 -4.67 21.52
N GLU A 29 3.91 -3.91 21.69
CA GLU A 29 3.89 -2.49 22.00
C GLU A 29 3.30 -1.68 20.82
N ALA A 30 3.74 -1.97 19.60
CA ALA A 30 3.22 -1.31 18.40
C ALA A 30 1.73 -1.61 18.18
N LYS A 31 1.30 -2.86 18.41
CA LYS A 31 -0.12 -3.22 18.38
C LYS A 31 -0.93 -2.43 19.40
N LYS A 32 -0.45 -2.40 20.65
CA LYS A 32 -1.09 -1.66 21.73
C LYS A 32 -1.19 -0.17 21.38
N TYR A 33 -0.10 0.42 20.90
CA TYR A 33 -0.07 1.82 20.48
C TYR A 33 -1.08 2.14 19.38
N ILE A 34 -1.18 1.29 18.36
CA ILE A 34 -2.15 1.47 17.26
C ILE A 34 -3.59 1.45 17.79
N VAL A 35 -3.91 0.55 18.71
CA VAL A 35 -5.25 0.46 19.31
C VAL A 35 -5.54 1.69 20.15
N GLU A 36 -4.63 2.08 21.05
CA GLU A 36 -4.83 3.16 22.01
C GLU A 36 -4.82 4.54 21.36
N GLU A 37 -3.86 4.79 20.46
CA GLU A 37 -3.65 6.10 19.83
C GLU A 37 -4.48 6.33 18.58
N PHE A 38 -4.90 5.29 17.86
CA PHE A 38 -5.63 5.45 16.61
C PHE A 38 -7.02 4.84 16.61
N ASN A 39 -7.38 4.10 17.67
CA ASN A 39 -8.63 3.36 17.76
C ASN A 39 -8.84 2.45 16.52
N ILE A 40 -7.77 1.73 16.14
CA ILE A 40 -7.76 0.74 15.06
C ILE A 40 -7.40 -0.61 15.69
N ASN A 41 -8.38 -1.52 15.77
CA ASN A 41 -8.20 -2.83 16.39
C ASN A 41 -7.55 -3.85 15.44
N ASN A 42 -7.70 -3.66 14.13
CA ASN A 42 -7.22 -4.57 13.11
C ASN A 42 -6.83 -3.79 11.85
N LEU A 43 -5.61 -3.99 11.35
CA LEU A 43 -5.13 -3.29 10.15
C LEU A 43 -5.89 -3.72 8.90
N ALA A 44 -6.31 -4.99 8.81
CA ALA A 44 -7.06 -5.48 7.66
C ALA A 44 -8.45 -4.81 7.51
N ASP A 45 -9.06 -4.34 8.61
CA ASP A 45 -10.35 -3.64 8.56
C ASP A 45 -10.24 -2.27 7.89
N VAL A 46 -9.09 -1.63 7.97
CA VAL A 46 -8.83 -0.31 7.38
C VAL A 46 -8.08 -0.36 6.05
N ALA A 47 -7.59 -1.55 5.65
CA ALA A 47 -6.74 -1.72 4.48
C ALA A 47 -7.35 -1.23 3.15
N ILE A 48 -8.66 -1.24 3.02
CA ILE A 48 -9.37 -0.79 1.81
C ILE A 48 -10.01 0.60 1.95
N TRP A 49 -9.77 1.27 3.07
CA TRP A 49 -10.43 2.54 3.36
C TRP A 49 -10.09 3.64 2.34
N ALA A 50 -8.83 3.72 1.91
CA ALA A 50 -8.39 4.70 0.91
C ALA A 50 -9.12 4.51 -0.43
N ASP A 51 -9.33 3.28 -0.86
CA ASP A 51 -10.11 2.95 -2.06
C ASP A 51 -11.59 3.33 -1.94
N ILE A 52 -12.16 3.19 -0.77
CA ILE A 52 -13.54 3.58 -0.52
C ILE A 52 -13.68 5.10 -0.57
N ILE A 53 -12.78 5.83 0.10
CA ILE A 53 -12.88 7.28 0.23
C ILE A 53 -12.57 8.01 -1.08
N ARG A 54 -11.65 7.51 -1.93
CA ARG A 54 -11.32 8.11 -3.24
C ARG A 54 -12.50 8.15 -4.21
N LYS A 55 -13.55 7.33 -3.99
CA LYS A 55 -14.78 7.39 -4.77
C LYS A 55 -15.48 8.73 -4.59
N LYS A 56 -15.38 9.30 -3.39
CA LYS A 56 -15.91 10.61 -3.02
C LYS A 56 -14.88 11.73 -3.23
N ARG A 57 -13.60 11.44 -2.99
CA ARG A 57 -12.46 12.37 -3.08
C ARG A 57 -11.67 12.12 -4.36
N LYS A 58 -12.22 12.52 -5.51
CA LYS A 58 -11.69 12.16 -6.84
C LYS A 58 -10.28 12.72 -7.11
N ASN A 59 -9.89 13.80 -6.44
CA ASN A 59 -8.56 14.40 -6.47
C ASN A 59 -7.48 13.51 -5.83
N GLU A 60 -7.86 12.51 -5.05
CA GLU A 60 -6.94 11.58 -4.39
C GLU A 60 -6.58 10.36 -5.27
N ARG A 61 -7.18 10.23 -6.45
CA ARG A 61 -6.89 9.11 -7.36
C ARG A 61 -5.40 8.95 -7.72
N PRO A 62 -4.64 10.03 -7.98
CA PRO A 62 -3.21 9.91 -8.27
C PRO A 62 -2.37 9.38 -7.10
N TRP A 63 -2.89 9.41 -5.87
CA TRP A 63 -2.16 8.98 -4.68
C TRP A 63 -1.91 7.46 -4.63
N HIS A 64 -2.62 6.69 -5.46
CA HIS A 64 -2.53 5.23 -5.49
C HIS A 64 -1.46 4.67 -6.43
N TYR A 65 -0.76 5.53 -7.18
CA TYR A 65 0.29 5.12 -8.11
C TYR A 65 1.31 6.24 -8.32
N THR A 66 2.46 5.86 -8.86
CA THR A 66 3.47 6.79 -9.38
C THR A 66 3.89 6.33 -10.76
N ASN A 67 3.83 7.20 -11.77
CA ASN A 67 4.29 6.86 -13.10
C ASN A 67 5.78 7.15 -13.20
N ILE A 68 6.59 6.10 -13.32
CA ILE A 68 8.03 6.22 -13.60
C ILE A 68 8.23 6.37 -15.11
N LYS A 69 9.15 7.23 -15.52
CA LYS A 69 9.46 7.45 -16.92
C LYS A 69 9.94 6.15 -17.58
N GLU A 70 9.46 5.87 -18.77
CA GLU A 70 9.81 4.67 -19.53
C GLU A 70 11.35 4.56 -19.74
N GLY A 71 11.88 3.37 -19.48
CA GLY A 71 13.32 3.09 -19.53
C GLY A 71 14.09 3.47 -18.26
N GLU A 72 13.42 4.04 -17.27
CA GLU A 72 14.00 4.37 -15.97
C GLU A 72 13.61 3.34 -14.91
N TRP A 73 14.50 3.07 -13.98
CA TRP A 73 14.31 2.07 -12.90
C TRP A 73 14.34 2.69 -11.51
N VAL A 74 14.67 3.99 -11.43
CA VAL A 74 14.79 4.72 -10.18
C VAL A 74 13.80 5.87 -10.19
N TYR A 75 13.04 5.99 -9.10
CA TYR A 75 12.14 7.13 -8.87
C TYR A 75 12.95 8.42 -8.66
N VAL A 76 12.58 9.47 -9.36
CA VAL A 76 13.11 10.84 -9.20
C VAL A 76 11.93 11.78 -9.08
N GLN A 77 11.79 12.44 -7.93
CA GLN A 77 10.61 13.25 -7.60
C GLN A 77 10.35 14.34 -8.65
N GLU A 78 11.38 15.09 -9.03
CA GLU A 78 11.27 16.21 -9.98
C GLU A 78 10.80 15.76 -11.36
N ARG A 79 11.08 14.50 -11.73
CA ARG A 79 10.70 13.92 -13.02
C ARG A 79 9.35 13.22 -12.96
N ASP A 80 9.13 12.40 -11.91
CA ASP A 80 8.04 11.43 -11.86
C ASP A 80 6.84 11.92 -11.02
N CYS A 81 7.07 12.93 -10.15
CA CYS A 81 6.05 13.46 -9.25
C CYS A 81 6.33 14.92 -8.83
N PRO A 82 6.50 15.86 -9.78
CA PRO A 82 6.93 17.24 -9.49
C PRO A 82 5.95 18.01 -8.61
N ASP A 83 4.68 17.63 -8.63
CA ASP A 83 3.60 18.26 -7.83
C ASP A 83 3.37 17.56 -6.48
N SER A 84 4.20 16.56 -6.13
CA SER A 84 4.05 15.74 -4.92
C SER A 84 2.66 15.09 -4.77
N ASN A 85 1.96 14.88 -5.89
CA ASN A 85 0.60 14.34 -5.93
C ASN A 85 0.57 12.90 -6.46
N CYS A 86 1.41 12.03 -5.90
CA CYS A 86 1.56 10.62 -6.29
C CYS A 86 1.81 9.73 -5.07
N LEU A 87 1.77 8.42 -5.27
CA LEU A 87 1.89 7.40 -4.24
C LEU A 87 3.13 7.58 -3.34
N VAL A 88 4.33 7.68 -3.94
CA VAL A 88 5.59 7.77 -3.20
C VAL A 88 5.60 8.98 -2.28
N GLU A 89 5.20 10.15 -2.78
CA GLU A 89 5.20 11.38 -1.97
C GLU A 89 4.10 11.39 -0.92
N LYS A 90 2.97 10.72 -1.17
CA LYS A 90 1.91 10.58 -0.16
C LYS A 90 2.31 9.63 0.97
N ILE A 91 3.05 8.57 0.69
CA ILE A 91 3.62 7.73 1.75
C ILE A 91 4.52 8.57 2.67
N LYS A 92 5.46 9.35 2.11
CA LYS A 92 6.32 10.24 2.90
C LYS A 92 5.52 11.27 3.72
N THR A 93 4.49 11.86 3.12
CA THR A 93 3.64 12.84 3.78
C THR A 93 2.89 12.23 4.96
N PHE A 94 2.21 11.11 4.74
CA PHE A 94 1.41 10.48 5.79
C PHE A 94 2.26 9.84 6.88
N SER A 95 3.46 9.36 6.58
CA SER A 95 4.41 8.90 7.61
C SER A 95 4.76 10.02 8.59
N LYS A 96 5.02 11.24 8.10
CA LYS A 96 5.27 12.42 8.94
C LYS A 96 4.05 12.79 9.78
N ILE A 97 2.86 12.76 9.19
CA ILE A 97 1.61 13.08 9.91
C ILE A 97 1.34 12.08 11.04
N VAL A 98 1.55 10.78 10.79
CA VAL A 98 1.38 9.74 11.84
C VAL A 98 2.35 9.95 12.98
N ALA A 99 3.59 10.30 12.70
CA ALA A 99 4.65 10.52 13.71
C ALA A 99 4.47 11.82 14.50
N ASP A 100 3.82 12.84 13.93
CA ASP A 100 3.66 14.15 14.59
C ASP A 100 2.54 14.13 15.64
N THR A 101 2.90 14.04 16.90
CA THR A 101 1.96 14.02 18.04
C THR A 101 1.20 15.33 18.24
N HIS A 102 1.62 16.44 17.60
CA HIS A 102 0.89 17.71 17.63
C HIS A 102 -0.22 17.79 16.59
N THR A 103 -0.21 16.90 15.61
CA THR A 103 -1.29 16.81 14.62
C THR A 103 -2.58 16.23 15.24
N LEU A 104 -3.73 16.69 14.79
CA LEU A 104 -5.03 16.26 15.31
C LEU A 104 -5.21 14.74 15.18
N PHE A 105 -5.79 14.12 16.19
CA PHE A 105 -6.07 12.69 16.24
C PHE A 105 -6.73 12.15 14.96
N ILE A 106 -7.76 12.86 14.46
CA ILE A 106 -8.49 12.41 13.26
C ILE A 106 -7.60 12.39 12.01
N GLU A 107 -6.69 13.37 11.88
CA GLU A 107 -5.76 13.48 10.76
C GLU A 107 -4.69 12.39 10.84
N ARG A 108 -4.12 12.16 12.02
CA ARG A 108 -3.15 11.08 12.27
C ARG A 108 -3.77 9.71 11.98
N ARG A 109 -4.99 9.48 12.46
CA ARG A 109 -5.72 8.23 12.22
C ARG A 109 -6.01 7.99 10.74
N ASP A 110 -6.45 9.01 10.01
CA ASP A 110 -6.71 8.88 8.58
C ASP A 110 -5.39 8.70 7.80
N ALA A 111 -4.31 9.38 8.23
CA ALA A 111 -2.96 9.17 7.68
C ALA A 111 -2.48 7.73 7.86
N LEU A 112 -2.69 7.10 9.02
CA LEU A 112 -2.36 5.68 9.23
C LEU A 112 -3.16 4.77 8.30
N LYS A 113 -4.45 5.03 8.08
CA LYS A 113 -5.27 4.25 7.14
C LYS A 113 -4.75 4.38 5.69
N TYR A 114 -4.32 5.59 5.29
CA TYR A 114 -3.66 5.78 4.00
C TYR A 114 -2.35 4.97 3.93
N LEU A 115 -1.52 5.01 4.94
CA LEU A 115 -0.27 4.25 4.96
C LEU A 115 -0.50 2.74 4.84
N VAL A 116 -1.43 2.18 5.60
CA VAL A 116 -1.77 0.75 5.52
C VAL A 116 -2.14 0.35 4.09
N HIS A 117 -2.85 1.20 3.36
CA HIS A 117 -3.21 0.96 1.97
C HIS A 117 -2.04 1.21 1.00
N PHE A 118 -1.40 2.37 1.09
CA PHE A 118 -0.40 2.83 0.13
C PHE A 118 0.92 2.05 0.19
N VAL A 119 1.28 1.52 1.36
CA VAL A 119 2.41 0.59 1.47
C VAL A 119 2.10 -0.70 0.69
N GLY A 120 0.86 -1.17 0.69
CA GLY A 120 0.43 -2.24 -0.21
C GLY A 120 0.55 -1.84 -1.68
N ASP A 121 0.04 -0.66 -2.06
CA ASP A 121 0.06 -0.17 -3.43
C ASP A 121 1.48 -0.05 -3.99
N VAL A 122 2.44 0.48 -3.22
CA VAL A 122 3.82 0.67 -3.69
C VAL A 122 4.55 -0.64 -3.96
N HIS A 123 4.10 -1.75 -3.36
CA HIS A 123 4.64 -3.09 -3.61
C HIS A 123 3.97 -3.81 -4.80
N GLN A 124 2.96 -3.20 -5.43
CA GLN A 124 2.41 -3.69 -6.69
C GLN A 124 3.23 -3.10 -7.86
N PRO A 125 3.98 -3.91 -8.63
CA PRO A 125 4.93 -3.39 -9.61
C PRO A 125 4.33 -2.44 -10.64
N LEU A 126 3.07 -2.66 -11.03
CA LEU A 126 2.39 -1.83 -12.03
C LEU A 126 1.86 -0.50 -11.47
N HIS A 127 1.88 -0.32 -10.14
CA HIS A 127 1.63 0.98 -9.52
C HIS A 127 2.83 1.93 -9.60
N LEU A 128 4.01 1.39 -9.92
CA LEU A 128 5.21 2.14 -10.29
C LEU A 128 5.47 2.00 -11.80
N GLY A 129 4.44 1.70 -12.57
CA GLY A 129 4.48 1.50 -14.01
C GLY A 129 4.61 2.79 -14.81
N ASN A 130 4.56 2.69 -16.13
CA ASN A 130 4.66 3.85 -16.99
C ASN A 130 3.28 4.42 -17.41
N LEU A 131 3.27 5.70 -17.77
CA LEU A 131 2.05 6.40 -18.17
C LEU A 131 1.44 5.90 -19.49
N LYS A 132 2.27 5.40 -20.44
CA LYS A 132 1.82 5.05 -21.80
C LYS A 132 0.81 3.90 -21.78
N ASP A 133 1.08 2.87 -20.98
CA ASP A 133 0.20 1.72 -20.85
C ASP A 133 -0.70 1.80 -19.60
N ARG A 134 -0.61 2.88 -18.83
CA ARG A 134 -1.35 3.09 -17.58
C ARG A 134 -1.06 1.98 -16.57
N GLY A 135 0.21 1.71 -16.31
CA GLY A 135 0.61 0.63 -15.42
C GLY A 135 0.06 -0.73 -15.87
N GLY A 136 0.12 -1.06 -17.16
CA GLY A 136 -0.42 -2.30 -17.71
C GLY A 136 -1.94 -2.32 -17.92
N GLY A 137 -2.65 -1.24 -17.59
CA GLY A 137 -4.11 -1.14 -17.77
C GLY A 137 -4.57 -1.21 -19.22
N ARG A 138 -3.69 -0.85 -20.17
CA ARG A 138 -3.95 -0.95 -21.61
C ARG A 138 -3.50 -2.27 -22.23
N ILE A 139 -2.70 -3.06 -21.53
CA ILE A 139 -2.24 -4.37 -21.99
C ILE A 139 -3.36 -5.39 -21.73
N ARG A 140 -3.87 -5.99 -22.79
CA ARG A 140 -4.98 -6.95 -22.71
C ARG A 140 -4.45 -8.37 -22.78
N LEU A 141 -4.97 -9.21 -21.89
CA LEU A 141 -4.63 -10.62 -21.75
C LEU A 141 -5.90 -11.47 -21.75
N PHE A 142 -5.80 -12.69 -22.23
CA PHE A 142 -6.87 -13.67 -22.10
C PHE A 142 -6.56 -14.60 -20.93
N ASN A 143 -7.38 -14.52 -19.87
CA ASN A 143 -7.22 -15.36 -18.67
C ASN A 143 -8.55 -15.96 -18.27
N SER A 144 -8.58 -17.29 -18.06
CA SER A 144 -9.75 -18.03 -17.58
C SER A 144 -11.05 -17.70 -18.36
N GLY A 145 -10.97 -17.64 -19.70
CA GLY A 145 -12.11 -17.35 -20.55
C GLY A 145 -12.51 -15.88 -20.64
N LYS A 146 -11.78 -14.97 -20.01
CA LYS A 146 -12.08 -13.53 -19.95
C LYS A 146 -10.94 -12.69 -20.51
N ASN A 147 -11.30 -11.58 -21.16
CA ASN A 147 -10.35 -10.58 -21.61
C ASN A 147 -10.14 -9.55 -20.47
N VAL A 148 -8.98 -9.59 -19.83
CA VAL A 148 -8.61 -8.76 -18.68
C VAL A 148 -7.41 -7.87 -19.00
N SER A 149 -7.15 -6.83 -18.18
CA SER A 149 -5.90 -6.09 -18.28
C SER A 149 -4.80 -6.78 -17.47
N LEU A 150 -3.54 -6.54 -17.86
CA LEU A 150 -2.38 -6.98 -17.06
C LEU A 150 -2.47 -6.42 -15.65
N HIS A 151 -2.85 -5.14 -15.51
CA HIS A 151 -3.03 -4.51 -14.20
C HIS A 151 -4.03 -5.27 -13.32
N TYR A 152 -5.23 -5.57 -13.85
CA TYR A 152 -6.24 -6.34 -13.13
C TYR A 152 -5.73 -7.72 -12.70
N LEU A 153 -4.94 -8.38 -13.56
CA LEU A 153 -4.40 -9.70 -13.26
C LEU A 153 -3.47 -9.64 -12.04
N TRP A 154 -2.60 -8.64 -11.98
CA TRP A 154 -1.71 -8.40 -10.84
C TRP A 154 -2.44 -7.98 -9.58
N ASP A 155 -3.50 -7.20 -9.68
CA ASP A 155 -4.25 -6.69 -8.52
C ASP A 155 -4.97 -7.81 -7.72
N GLY A 156 -5.11 -8.97 -8.28
CA GLY A 156 -5.72 -10.11 -7.59
C GLY A 156 -6.39 -11.12 -8.51
N GLY A 157 -6.34 -10.90 -9.83
CA GLY A 157 -6.92 -11.82 -10.79
C GLY A 157 -6.18 -13.17 -10.91
N LEU A 158 -5.00 -13.29 -10.30
CA LEU A 158 -4.23 -14.54 -10.21
C LEU A 158 -4.69 -15.44 -9.05
N ILE A 159 -5.43 -14.91 -8.09
CA ILE A 159 -5.86 -15.62 -6.89
C ILE A 159 -7.36 -15.87 -6.98
N ASP A 160 -7.78 -17.10 -6.78
CA ASP A 160 -9.20 -17.49 -6.72
C ASP A 160 -9.75 -17.24 -5.32
N TRP A 161 -10.07 -15.98 -5.03
CA TRP A 161 -10.55 -15.55 -3.71
C TRP A 161 -11.88 -16.19 -3.28
N GLU A 162 -12.61 -16.82 -4.18
CA GLU A 162 -13.82 -17.58 -3.81
C GLU A 162 -13.48 -18.88 -3.09
N LYS A 163 -12.26 -19.40 -3.31
CA LYS A 163 -11.77 -20.64 -2.70
C LYS A 163 -10.82 -20.43 -1.52
N GLU A 164 -10.34 -19.19 -1.34
CA GLU A 164 -9.34 -18.87 -0.32
C GLU A 164 -9.97 -18.28 0.94
N ASN A 165 -9.60 -18.85 2.10
CA ASN A 165 -9.83 -18.18 3.38
C ASN A 165 -8.72 -17.15 3.60
N LEU A 166 -9.09 -15.87 3.71
CA LEU A 166 -8.15 -14.76 3.81
C LEU A 166 -7.13 -14.90 4.96
N VAL A 167 -7.61 -15.29 6.15
CA VAL A 167 -6.76 -15.44 7.34
C VAL A 167 -5.81 -16.61 7.19
N GLU A 168 -6.29 -17.77 6.71
CA GLU A 168 -5.47 -18.94 6.46
C GLU A 168 -4.43 -18.68 5.39
N TYR A 169 -4.81 -18.01 4.29
CA TYR A 169 -3.90 -17.63 3.22
C TYR A 169 -2.81 -16.67 3.71
N ALA A 170 -3.18 -15.61 4.44
CA ALA A 170 -2.23 -14.66 5.01
C ALA A 170 -1.28 -15.35 6.01
N THR A 171 -1.81 -16.21 6.88
CA THR A 171 -1.00 -16.96 7.85
C THR A 171 -0.04 -17.91 7.15
N HIS A 172 -0.50 -18.60 6.10
CA HIS A 172 0.36 -19.46 5.28
C HIS A 172 1.50 -18.65 4.63
N LEU A 173 1.20 -17.52 4.00
CA LEU A 173 2.24 -16.67 3.43
C LEU A 173 3.22 -16.16 4.50
N ASN A 174 2.72 -15.71 5.64
CA ASN A 174 3.56 -15.24 6.74
C ASN A 174 4.50 -16.32 7.27
N SER A 175 4.05 -17.59 7.34
CA SER A 175 4.87 -18.71 7.80
C SER A 175 6.04 -19.06 6.87
N ARG A 176 6.03 -18.57 5.64
CA ARG A 176 7.10 -18.75 4.65
C ARG A 176 8.16 -17.66 4.68
N ILE A 177 7.93 -16.58 5.41
CA ILE A 177 8.91 -15.50 5.57
C ILE A 177 9.95 -15.94 6.60
N LEU A 178 11.20 -16.04 6.17
CA LEU A 178 12.32 -16.43 7.04
C LEU A 178 12.73 -15.26 7.95
N ASP A 179 13.20 -15.55 9.14
CA ASP A 179 13.69 -14.53 10.06
C ASP A 179 14.91 -13.76 9.50
N SER A 180 15.74 -14.43 8.70
CA SER A 180 16.83 -13.79 7.96
C SER A 180 16.34 -12.76 6.94
N GLU A 181 15.24 -13.07 6.23
CA GLU A 181 14.63 -12.14 5.27
C GLU A 181 14.02 -10.94 6.00
N LYS A 182 13.33 -11.16 7.12
CA LYS A 182 12.80 -10.06 7.96
C LYS A 182 13.93 -9.13 8.42
N SER A 183 15.02 -9.70 8.89
CA SER A 183 16.19 -8.91 9.34
C SER A 183 16.82 -8.11 8.21
N GLU A 184 16.94 -8.71 7.02
CA GLU A 184 17.46 -8.04 5.83
C GLU A 184 16.54 -6.91 5.37
N TRP A 185 15.24 -7.13 5.35
CA TRP A 185 14.27 -6.09 4.97
C TRP A 185 14.30 -4.92 5.93
N LEU A 186 14.32 -5.16 7.23
CA LEU A 186 14.43 -4.10 8.24
C LEU A 186 15.74 -3.32 8.11
N PHE A 187 16.86 -3.99 7.87
CA PHE A 187 18.15 -3.34 7.67
C PHE A 187 18.19 -2.47 6.41
N ASN A 188 17.63 -2.95 5.31
CA ASN A 188 17.60 -2.22 4.04
C ASN A 188 16.59 -1.07 4.03
N PHE A 189 15.64 -1.03 4.97
CA PHE A 189 14.66 0.05 5.08
C PHE A 189 15.22 1.28 5.81
N THR A 190 16.21 1.10 6.67
CA THR A 190 16.82 2.18 7.48
C THR A 190 17.48 3.30 6.66
N PRO A 191 18.03 3.11 5.44
CA PRO A 191 18.61 4.22 4.66
C PRO A 191 17.59 5.18 4.04
N TYR A 192 16.32 4.77 3.93
CA TYR A 192 15.26 5.59 3.32
C TYR A 192 14.47 6.43 4.32
N LEU A 193 14.62 6.12 5.60
CA LEU A 193 14.16 6.93 6.72
C LEU A 193 15.44 7.47 7.37
N SER A 194 15.74 8.76 7.22
CA SER A 194 16.91 9.31 7.90
C SER A 194 16.81 9.02 9.41
N LEU A 195 17.94 8.71 10.08
CA LEU A 195 17.96 8.50 11.53
C LEU A 195 17.29 9.67 12.29
N ALA A 196 17.35 10.89 11.76
CA ALA A 196 16.67 12.06 12.31
C ALA A 196 15.13 12.00 12.17
N ASP A 197 14.61 11.35 11.11
CA ASP A 197 13.17 11.11 10.93
C ASP A 197 12.69 9.93 11.82
N LEU A 198 13.60 9.02 12.18
CA LEU A 198 13.36 7.88 13.06
C LEU A 198 13.43 8.26 14.55
N ASP A 199 14.36 9.11 14.96
CA ASP A 199 14.50 9.56 16.35
C ASP A 199 13.29 10.38 16.84
N ALA A 200 12.57 11.04 15.93
CA ALA A 200 11.33 11.76 16.28
C ALA A 200 10.10 10.84 16.41
N GLY A 201 10.12 9.62 15.87
CA GLY A 201 8.96 8.73 15.81
C GLY A 201 9.18 7.28 16.24
N LEU A 202 10.40 6.79 16.29
CA LEU A 202 10.72 5.38 16.55
C LEU A 202 11.32 5.10 17.94
N SER A 203 11.49 6.08 18.80
CA SER A 203 11.69 5.80 20.23
C SER A 203 10.44 5.18 20.90
N LEU A 204 9.39 4.89 20.11
CA LEU A 204 8.09 4.34 20.52
C LEU A 204 7.67 3.07 19.77
N ILE A 205 8.54 2.48 18.91
CA ILE A 205 8.25 1.18 18.25
C ILE A 205 9.22 0.12 18.74
#